data_368e477b0f5d3e2ebb17cea1b21708cb
#
_entry.id   368e477b0f5d3e2ebb17cea1b21708cb
#
_cell.length_a   1.000
_cell.length_b   1.000
_cell.length_c   1.000
_cell.angle_alpha   90.00
_cell.angle_beta   90.00
_cell.angle_gamma   90.00
#
_symmetry.space_group_name_H-M   'P 1'
#
loop_
_entity.id
_entity.type
_entity.pdbx_description
1 polymer ?
#
loop_
_entity_poly.entity_id
_entity_poly.type
_entity_poly.pdbx_seq_one_letter_code
_entity_poly.pdbx_strand_id
1 'polypeptide(L)'
;IRQAEAELVGEFQLFDNWVDRYQYIIDLGRQLPPFPDAARTEANKIKGCQSQVWLVTRRVGDRLEFDAISDSAIVSGLIAILRRVYNGRRAADIAASRPDFIAGLGLDQHLSPTRS
;
A
#
# COMPACT_ATOMS: atom_id res chain seq x y z
N ILE A 1 -0.76 13.54 -4.93
CA ILE A 1 0.19 12.53 -4.44
C ILE A 1 1.02 13.08 -3.28
N ARG A 2 1.65 14.22 -3.46
CA ARG A 2 2.49 14.80 -2.40
C ARG A 2 1.73 15.10 -1.12
N GLN A 3 0.50 15.59 -1.23
CA GLN A 3 -0.30 15.89 -0.05
C GLN A 3 -0.64 14.60 0.71
N ALA A 4 -1.01 13.54 0.01
CA ALA A 4 -1.29 12.26 0.64
C ALA A 4 -0.05 11.68 1.32
N GLU A 5 1.11 11.80 0.68
CA GLU A 5 2.37 11.36 1.27
C GLU A 5 2.68 12.14 2.56
N ALA A 6 2.53 13.46 2.52
CA ALA A 6 2.80 14.30 3.68
C ALA A 6 1.85 13.99 4.84
N GLU A 7 0.59 13.73 4.53
CA GLU A 7 -0.41 13.36 5.54
C GLU A 7 -0.03 12.05 6.23
N LEU A 8 0.42 11.05 5.46
CA LEU A 8 0.84 9.78 6.01
C LEU A 8 2.06 9.92 6.91
N VAL A 9 3.06 10.67 6.48
CA VAL A 9 4.25 10.92 7.30
C VAL A 9 3.85 11.59 8.61
N GLY A 10 2.96 12.59 8.55
CA GLY A 10 2.47 13.26 9.74
C GLY A 10 1.72 12.33 10.69
N GLU A 11 0.90 11.42 10.13
CA GLU A 11 0.16 10.45 10.95
C GLU A 11 1.11 9.47 11.65
N PHE A 12 2.15 9.01 10.95
CA PHE A 12 3.13 8.09 11.53
C PHE A 12 3.91 8.74 12.66
N GLN A 13 4.14 10.05 12.59
CA GLN A 13 4.85 10.77 13.63
C GLN A 13 4.06 10.87 14.95
N LEU A 14 2.76 10.58 14.92
CA LEU A 14 1.95 10.56 16.15
C LEU A 14 2.28 9.36 17.03
N PHE A 15 2.97 8.37 16.51
CA PHE A 15 3.28 7.15 17.25
C PHE A 15 4.75 7.15 17.64
N ASP A 16 5.02 6.91 18.93
CA ASP A 16 6.37 7.01 19.50
C ASP A 16 7.21 5.76 19.25
N ASN A 17 6.57 4.62 18.98
CA ASN A 17 7.28 3.36 18.87
C ASN A 17 6.73 2.53 17.71
N TRP A 18 7.48 1.50 17.33
CA TRP A 18 7.14 0.69 16.17
C TRP A 18 6.02 -0.29 16.42
N VAL A 19 5.79 -0.69 17.67
CA VAL A 19 4.64 -1.55 18.01
C VAL A 19 3.35 -0.84 17.64
N ASP A 20 3.22 0.42 18.03
CA ASP A 20 2.03 1.20 17.71
C ASP A 20 1.92 1.52 16.22
N ARG A 21 3.06 1.75 15.55
CA ARG A 21 3.07 1.98 14.12
C ARG A 21 2.64 0.73 13.34
N TYR A 22 3.11 -0.45 13.76
CA TYR A 22 2.66 -1.69 13.14
C TYR A 22 1.16 -1.89 13.32
N GLN A 23 0.65 -1.61 14.52
CA GLN A 23 -0.78 -1.74 14.76
C GLN A 23 -1.57 -0.77 13.87
N TYR A 24 -1.07 0.44 13.71
CA TYR A 24 -1.69 1.42 12.82
C TYR A 24 -1.72 0.93 11.37
N ILE A 25 -0.62 0.36 10.90
CA ILE A 25 -0.55 -0.20 9.55
C ILE A 25 -1.59 -1.31 9.38
N ILE A 26 -1.67 -2.22 10.35
CA ILE A 26 -2.65 -3.31 10.32
C ILE A 26 -4.08 -2.75 10.29
N ASP A 27 -4.35 -1.73 11.08
CA ASP A 27 -5.67 -1.09 11.12
C ASP A 27 -6.03 -0.45 9.79
N LEU A 28 -5.06 0.18 9.12
CA LEU A 28 -5.28 0.71 7.77
C LEU A 28 -5.66 -0.38 6.78
N GLY A 29 -5.01 -1.54 6.88
CA GLY A 29 -5.33 -2.67 6.02
C GLY A 29 -6.75 -3.20 6.22
N ARG A 30 -7.27 -3.13 7.44
CA ARG A 30 -8.64 -3.53 7.73
C ARG A 30 -9.68 -2.61 7.10
N GLN A 31 -9.29 -1.40 6.75
CA GLN A 31 -10.18 -0.42 6.13
C GLN A 31 -10.20 -0.51 4.61
N LEU A 32 -9.43 -1.41 4.01
CA LEU A 32 -9.46 -1.61 2.57
C LEU A 32 -10.88 -1.98 2.10
N PRO A 33 -11.30 -1.49 0.92
CA PRO A 33 -12.57 -1.93 0.34
C PRO A 33 -12.59 -3.44 0.17
N PRO A 34 -13.77 -4.07 0.27
CA PRO A 34 -13.88 -5.52 0.04
C PRO A 34 -13.31 -5.90 -1.31
N PHE A 35 -12.54 -7.00 -1.33
CA PHE A 35 -11.98 -7.55 -2.56
C PHE A 35 -12.81 -8.77 -2.96
N PRO A 36 -13.39 -8.82 -4.17
CA PRO A 36 -14.24 -9.93 -4.56
C PRO A 36 -13.48 -11.25 -4.54
N ASP A 37 -14.08 -12.28 -3.93
CA ASP A 37 -13.46 -13.61 -3.91
C ASP A 37 -13.22 -14.15 -5.32
N ALA A 38 -14.12 -13.85 -6.24
CA ALA A 38 -13.98 -14.27 -7.63
C ALA A 38 -12.74 -13.67 -8.31
N ALA A 39 -12.19 -12.57 -7.78
CA ALA A 39 -10.98 -11.94 -8.31
C ALA A 39 -9.71 -12.50 -7.69
N ARG A 40 -9.79 -13.37 -6.68
CA ARG A 40 -8.63 -14.04 -6.08
C ARG A 40 -8.23 -15.25 -6.94
N THR A 41 -7.65 -14.96 -8.09
CA THR A 41 -7.25 -15.96 -9.08
C THR A 41 -5.74 -15.92 -9.29
N GLU A 42 -5.20 -16.97 -9.86
CA GLU A 42 -3.77 -17.00 -10.19
C GLU A 42 -3.39 -15.88 -11.16
N ALA A 43 -4.29 -15.52 -12.08
CA ALA A 43 -4.03 -14.46 -13.04
C ALA A 43 -3.84 -13.10 -12.36
N ASN A 44 -4.54 -12.86 -11.25
CA ASN A 44 -4.45 -11.59 -10.51
C ASN A 44 -3.43 -11.61 -9.39
N LYS A 45 -2.79 -12.76 -9.15
CA LYS A 45 -1.84 -12.90 -8.07
C LYS A 45 -0.48 -12.34 -8.47
N ILE A 46 0.10 -11.54 -7.58
CA ILE A 46 1.45 -11.01 -7.78
C ILE A 46 2.44 -12.10 -7.40
N LYS A 47 3.31 -12.45 -8.36
CA LYS A 47 4.31 -13.49 -8.15
C LYS A 47 5.56 -12.91 -7.51
N GLY A 48 6.29 -13.76 -6.78
CA GLY A 48 7.53 -13.37 -6.13
C GLY A 48 7.37 -12.79 -4.74
N CYS A 49 6.14 -12.71 -4.23
CA CYS A 49 5.88 -12.27 -2.86
C CYS A 49 5.82 -13.49 -1.94
N GLN A 50 6.36 -13.36 -0.71
CA GLN A 50 6.23 -14.40 0.29
C GLN A 50 4.78 -14.57 0.75
N SER A 51 4.08 -13.45 0.93
CA SER A 51 2.66 -13.45 1.20
C SER A 51 1.89 -13.47 -0.11
N GLN A 52 0.67 -14.02 -0.09
CA GLN A 52 -0.19 -14.00 -1.26
C GLN A 52 -0.80 -12.60 -1.39
N VAL A 53 -0.69 -12.03 -2.59
CA VAL A 53 -1.23 -10.72 -2.90
C VAL A 53 -1.97 -10.82 -4.23
N TRP A 54 -3.21 -10.34 -4.26
CA TRP A 54 -4.02 -10.25 -5.48
C TRP A 54 -4.26 -8.80 -5.82
N LEU A 55 -4.16 -8.47 -7.09
CA LEU A 55 -4.27 -7.10 -7.59
C LEU A 55 -5.18 -7.05 -8.81
N VAL A 56 -6.09 -6.09 -8.80
CA VAL A 56 -6.93 -5.77 -9.97
C VAL A 56 -6.76 -4.29 -10.26
N THR A 57 -6.50 -3.97 -11.52
CA THR A 57 -6.34 -2.58 -11.95
C THR A 57 -7.44 -2.20 -12.94
N ARG A 58 -7.83 -0.92 -12.92
CA ARG A 58 -8.81 -0.35 -13.84
C ARG A 58 -8.28 0.98 -14.34
N ARG A 59 -8.54 1.25 -15.61
CA ARG A 59 -8.25 2.56 -16.17
C ARG A 59 -9.54 3.33 -16.34
N VAL A 60 -9.60 4.53 -15.74
CA VAL A 60 -10.77 5.41 -15.82
C VAL A 60 -10.29 6.73 -16.41
N GLY A 61 -10.46 6.89 -17.73
CA GLY A 61 -9.89 8.02 -18.45
C GLY A 61 -8.37 7.98 -18.39
N ASP A 62 -7.76 9.05 -17.88
CA ASP A 62 -6.31 9.13 -17.67
C ASP A 62 -5.88 8.74 -16.26
N ARG A 63 -6.83 8.26 -15.44
CA ARG A 63 -6.57 7.87 -14.05
C ARG A 63 -6.47 6.35 -13.93
N LEU A 64 -5.68 5.93 -12.97
CA LEU A 64 -5.51 4.51 -12.66
C LEU A 64 -6.10 4.23 -11.30
N GLU A 65 -7.00 3.25 -11.26
CA GLU A 65 -7.54 2.73 -10.00
C GLU A 65 -7.11 1.29 -9.80
N PHE A 66 -6.91 0.92 -8.56
CA PHE A 66 -6.57 -0.46 -8.25
C PHE A 66 -7.16 -0.88 -6.92
N ASP A 67 -7.45 -2.16 -6.82
CA ASP A 67 -7.80 -2.82 -5.58
C ASP A 67 -6.85 -3.98 -5.40
N ALA A 68 -6.47 -4.22 -4.15
CA ALA A 68 -5.58 -5.32 -3.83
C ALA A 68 -5.87 -5.81 -2.43
N ILE A 69 -5.46 -7.05 -2.17
CA ILE A 69 -5.60 -7.65 -0.84
C ILE A 69 -4.50 -8.68 -0.65
N SER A 70 -4.17 -8.97 0.59
CA SER A 70 -3.19 -10.00 0.96
C SER A 70 -3.75 -10.88 2.07
N ASP A 71 -3.21 -12.08 2.18
CA ASP A 71 -3.45 -12.95 3.33
C ASP A 71 -2.65 -12.51 4.56
N SER A 72 -1.73 -11.59 4.40
CA SER A 72 -0.94 -11.00 5.49
C SER A 72 -1.56 -9.67 5.92
N ALA A 73 -1.81 -9.52 7.22
CA ALA A 73 -2.39 -8.28 7.76
C ALA A 73 -1.46 -7.08 7.55
N ILE A 74 -0.15 -7.26 7.72
CA ILE A 74 0.81 -6.17 7.54
C ILE A 74 0.92 -5.78 6.07
N VAL A 75 0.92 -6.74 5.16
CA VAL A 75 0.99 -6.46 3.73
C VAL A 75 -0.28 -5.75 3.27
N SER A 76 -1.44 -6.14 3.78
CA SER A 76 -2.69 -5.42 3.51
C SER A 76 -2.62 -3.97 3.96
N GLY A 77 -1.97 -3.71 5.09
CA GLY A 77 -1.74 -2.35 5.57
C GLY A 77 -0.85 -1.55 4.63
N LEU A 78 0.21 -2.17 4.10
CA LEU A 78 1.08 -1.52 3.13
C LEU A 78 0.32 -1.21 1.84
N ILE A 79 -0.56 -2.12 1.42
CA ILE A 79 -1.43 -1.90 0.27
C ILE A 79 -2.32 -0.68 0.51
N ALA A 80 -2.90 -0.57 1.71
CA ALA A 80 -3.75 0.57 2.05
C ALA A 80 -2.98 1.89 1.95
N ILE A 81 -1.73 1.92 2.39
CA ILE A 81 -0.87 3.08 2.28
C ILE A 81 -0.64 3.44 0.81
N LEU A 82 -0.26 2.48 -0.01
CA LEU A 82 -0.03 2.71 -1.43
C LEU A 82 -1.29 3.15 -2.15
N ARG A 83 -2.42 2.55 -1.80
CA ARG A 83 -3.71 2.92 -2.39
C ARG A 83 -4.07 4.37 -2.07
N ARG A 84 -3.85 4.79 -0.84
CA ARG A 84 -4.14 6.16 -0.42
C ARG A 84 -3.33 7.19 -1.22
N VAL A 85 -2.09 6.85 -1.56
CA VAL A 85 -1.21 7.76 -2.29
C VAL A 85 -1.49 7.73 -3.80
N TYR A 86 -1.71 6.56 -4.37
CA TYR A 86 -1.70 6.38 -5.81
C TYR A 86 -3.05 6.10 -6.46
N ASN A 87 -4.02 5.57 -5.72
CA ASN A 87 -5.30 5.18 -6.32
C ASN A 87 -6.08 6.41 -6.82
N GLY A 88 -6.62 6.30 -8.03
CA GLY A 88 -7.41 7.36 -8.62
C GLY A 88 -6.59 8.54 -9.12
N ARG A 89 -5.27 8.42 -9.17
CA ARG A 89 -4.39 9.46 -9.71
C ARG A 89 -4.18 9.26 -11.19
N ARG A 90 -3.73 10.32 -11.86
CA ARG A 90 -3.40 10.23 -13.28
C ARG A 90 -2.18 9.32 -13.46
N ALA A 91 -2.21 8.47 -14.47
CA ALA A 91 -1.11 7.53 -14.73
C ALA A 91 0.22 8.26 -14.91
N ALA A 92 0.22 9.42 -15.57
CA ALA A 92 1.43 10.22 -15.76
C ALA A 92 2.00 10.72 -14.44
N ASP A 93 1.13 11.11 -13.50
CA ASP A 93 1.57 11.60 -12.19
C ASP A 93 2.17 10.47 -11.35
N ILE A 94 1.59 9.28 -11.43
CA ILE A 94 2.13 8.09 -10.74
C ILE A 94 3.51 7.77 -11.29
N ALA A 95 3.66 7.76 -12.61
CA ALA A 95 4.93 7.44 -13.27
C ALA A 95 6.02 8.46 -12.95
N ALA A 96 5.64 9.73 -12.74
CA ALA A 96 6.58 10.79 -12.42
C ALA A 96 6.93 10.87 -10.93
N SER A 97 6.18 10.18 -10.06
CA SER A 97 6.39 10.26 -8.63
C SER A 97 7.50 9.32 -8.18
N ARG A 98 8.10 9.62 -7.02
CA ARG A 98 9.09 8.76 -6.39
C ARG A 98 8.55 8.30 -5.05
N PRO A 99 8.76 7.04 -4.67
CA PRO A 99 8.24 6.52 -3.40
C PRO A 99 9.15 6.89 -2.21
N ASP A 100 9.68 8.10 -2.21
CA ASP A 100 10.60 8.56 -1.16
C ASP A 100 9.91 8.63 0.21
N PHE A 101 8.59 8.78 0.22
CA PHE A 101 7.83 8.81 1.46
C PHE A 101 7.96 7.49 2.25
N ILE A 102 8.23 6.39 1.60
CA ILE A 102 8.40 5.09 2.27
C ILE A 102 9.59 5.15 3.23
N ALA A 103 10.70 5.74 2.80
CA ALA A 103 11.84 5.99 3.68
C ALA A 103 11.47 6.96 4.81
N GLY A 104 10.66 7.98 4.51
CA GLY A 104 10.18 8.92 5.52
C GLY A 104 9.30 8.27 6.59
N LEU A 105 8.66 7.15 6.27
CA LEU A 105 7.90 6.36 7.23
C LEU A 105 8.78 5.38 8.00
N GLY A 106 10.03 5.16 7.56
CA GLY A 106 10.95 4.20 8.17
C GLY A 106 10.68 2.75 7.76
N LEU A 107 9.79 2.53 6.81
CA LEU A 107 9.36 1.18 6.45
C LEU A 107 10.44 0.38 5.73
N ASP A 108 11.29 1.05 4.97
CA ASP A 108 12.40 0.40 4.27
C ASP A 108 13.38 -0.25 5.24
N GLN A 109 13.56 0.31 6.44
CA GLN A 109 14.46 -0.23 7.45
C GLN A 109 13.80 -1.31 8.30
N HIS A 110 12.51 -1.19 8.57
CA HIS A 110 11.81 -2.05 9.52
C HIS A 110 11.11 -3.24 8.87
N LEU A 111 10.77 -3.14 7.59
CA LEU A 111 10.02 -4.18 6.90
C LEU A 111 10.82 -4.95 5.85
N SER A 112 12.06 -4.55 5.59
CA SER A 112 12.91 -5.21 4.59
C SER A 112 14.25 -5.72 5.10
N PRO A 113 14.46 -5.96 6.41
CA PRO A 113 15.79 -6.38 6.86
C PRO A 113 16.19 -7.74 6.33
N THR A 114 15.25 -8.58 5.97
CA THR A 114 15.50 -9.94 5.49
C THR A 114 15.67 -10.03 3.99
N ARG A 115 15.62 -8.92 3.28
CA ARG A 115 15.71 -8.89 1.82
C ARG A 115 17.13 -8.64 1.31
N SER A 116 18.00 -8.35 2.21
CA SER A 116 19.40 -8.14 1.86
C SER A 116 20.09 -9.42 1.48
#